data_e57d8936a1b21252a8aa4d2a623b9aa0
#
_entry.id   e57d8936a1b21252a8aa4d2a623b9aa0
#
_cell.length_a   1.000
_cell.length_b   1.000
_cell.length_c   1.000
_cell.angle_alpha   90.00
_cell.angle_beta   90.00
_cell.angle_gamma   90.00
#
_symmetry.space_group_name_H-M   'P 1'
#
loop_
_entity.id
_entity.type
_entity.pdbx_description
1 polymer ?
#
loop_
_entity_poly.entity_id
_entity_poly.type
_entity_poly.pdbx_seq_one_letter_code
_entity_poly.pdbx_strand_id
1 'polypeptide(L)'
;AAAEAQGFLKSVHQFKDHFDRIKIITCLDTGYYDFFMGKEYEDTFQLHTWFFSDPTRAYKYDHGMSNLDFIPNNLHMAGMDKAMAEKEEGNALVFWGSATPMQENTGYFNLGISNVYEKDMAENADIVVMEVNEKMPFVHGDTEWHINNVSMIVESSWDIPEIPIAEPKEEERRIAEHIADLIPDGATLQIGIGGIPNAVAKLLEHKRDLGIHTEMLTESMIDLFEKGVITNMRKTLWRGKFVIAFALGTKRMYDFIDNNQGVFELRGRYVNDPYVVAQNDNMISLNTAISVDLTGQVVSEAI
;
A
#
# COMPACT_ATOMS: atom_id res chain seq x y z
N ALA A 1 3.35 0.58 5.31
CA ALA A 1 3.32 0.44 3.85
C ALA A 1 4.05 1.60 3.16
N ALA A 2 3.54 2.10 2.01
CA ALA A 2 4.24 3.08 1.18
C ALA A 2 4.68 4.38 1.91
N ALA A 3 4.01 4.75 2.98
CA ALA A 3 4.32 5.90 3.83
C ALA A 3 4.93 5.47 5.17
N GLU A 4 6.11 4.88 5.15
CA GLU A 4 6.79 4.42 6.37
C GLU A 4 7.14 5.60 7.29
N ALA A 5 7.05 5.37 8.61
CA ALA A 5 7.51 6.29 9.65
C ALA A 5 9.05 6.28 9.72
N GLN A 6 9.69 6.98 8.78
CA GLN A 6 11.15 6.90 8.59
C GLN A 6 11.95 7.44 9.77
N GLY A 7 11.44 8.43 10.50
CA GLY A 7 12.10 8.95 11.70
C GLY A 7 12.21 7.87 12.76
N PHE A 8 11.14 7.13 13.03
CA PHE A 8 11.15 5.99 13.92
C PHE A 8 12.10 4.89 13.42
N LEU A 9 11.90 4.41 12.21
CA LEU A 9 12.65 3.27 11.67
C LEU A 9 14.16 3.52 11.56
N LYS A 10 14.57 4.77 11.31
CA LYS A 10 15.99 5.16 11.28
C LYS A 10 16.64 5.36 12.66
N SER A 11 15.85 5.53 13.73
CA SER A 11 16.37 5.90 15.06
C SER A 11 16.16 4.86 16.14
N VAL A 12 15.18 3.95 15.99
CA VAL A 12 14.79 3.00 17.07
C VAL A 12 15.94 2.12 17.56
N HIS A 13 16.89 1.76 16.70
CA HIS A 13 18.06 0.95 17.06
C HIS A 13 18.95 1.61 18.13
N GLN A 14 18.95 2.95 18.21
CA GLN A 14 19.74 3.70 19.22
C GLN A 14 19.22 3.48 20.64
N PHE A 15 18.00 2.98 20.77
CA PHE A 15 17.32 2.77 22.05
C PHE A 15 17.20 1.29 22.42
N LYS A 16 17.95 0.39 21.78
CA LYS A 16 17.83 -1.06 21.99
C LYS A 16 17.89 -1.49 23.45
N ASP A 17 18.74 -0.84 24.26
CA ASP A 17 18.95 -1.18 25.67
C ASP A 17 17.77 -0.75 26.58
N HIS A 18 16.77 -0.08 26.02
CA HIS A 18 15.54 0.31 26.72
C HIS A 18 14.40 -0.70 26.54
N PHE A 19 14.61 -1.72 25.70
CA PHE A 19 13.59 -2.69 25.36
C PHE A 19 14.10 -4.11 25.58
N ASP A 20 13.28 -4.94 26.22
CA ASP A 20 13.54 -6.38 26.26
C ASP A 20 13.30 -7.00 24.88
N ARG A 21 12.18 -6.64 24.25
CA ARG A 21 11.81 -7.11 22.90
C ARG A 21 10.75 -6.21 22.27
N ILE A 22 10.93 -5.93 20.98
CA ILE A 22 9.96 -5.21 20.15
C ILE A 22 9.66 -6.04 18.89
N LYS A 23 8.37 -6.25 18.61
CA LYS A 23 7.89 -6.71 17.31
C LYS A 23 7.57 -5.49 16.45
N ILE A 24 8.20 -5.36 15.29
CA ILE A 24 7.90 -4.34 14.28
C ILE A 24 7.10 -5.02 13.18
N ILE A 25 5.88 -4.54 12.96
CA ILE A 25 4.94 -5.11 12.02
C ILE A 25 4.85 -4.19 10.81
N THR A 26 5.20 -4.71 9.64
CA THR A 26 5.21 -3.94 8.39
C THR A 26 4.53 -4.73 7.26
N CYS A 27 4.27 -4.05 6.13
CA CYS A 27 3.79 -4.72 4.92
C CYS A 27 4.82 -4.64 3.80
N LEU A 28 5.27 -3.43 3.49
CA LEU A 28 6.17 -3.15 2.39
C LEU A 28 7.27 -2.23 2.89
N ASP A 29 8.43 -2.80 3.19
CA ASP A 29 9.59 -2.03 3.59
C ASP A 29 10.28 -1.47 2.35
N THR A 30 10.46 -0.15 2.30
CA THR A 30 11.07 0.57 1.18
C THR A 30 12.53 0.95 1.46
N GLY A 31 12.93 0.96 2.73
CA GLY A 31 14.26 1.36 3.19
C GLY A 31 15.09 0.24 3.82
N TYR A 32 16.40 0.49 3.90
CA TYR A 32 17.33 -0.34 4.67
C TYR A 32 17.53 0.32 6.05
N TYR A 33 17.28 -0.43 7.13
CA TYR A 33 17.32 0.07 8.51
C TYR A 33 18.37 -0.67 9.33
N ASP A 34 19.16 0.07 10.11
CA ASP A 34 20.33 -0.45 10.83
C ASP A 34 19.99 -1.62 11.76
N PHE A 35 18.83 -1.59 12.41
CA PHE A 35 18.41 -2.64 13.35
C PHE A 35 18.10 -4.00 12.69
N PHE A 36 18.05 -4.07 11.36
CA PHE A 36 17.98 -5.32 10.60
C PHE A 36 19.27 -5.65 9.86
N MET A 37 20.33 -4.83 10.02
CA MET A 37 21.61 -5.04 9.34
C MET A 37 22.66 -5.66 10.27
N GLY A 38 22.48 -5.59 11.59
CA GLY A 38 23.44 -6.04 12.58
C GLY A 38 22.91 -7.13 13.50
N LYS A 39 23.69 -8.20 13.72
CA LYS A 39 23.33 -9.32 14.60
C LYS A 39 23.14 -8.91 16.05
N GLU A 40 23.72 -7.80 16.48
CA GLU A 40 23.57 -7.23 17.81
C GLU A 40 22.15 -6.75 18.13
N TYR A 41 21.27 -6.71 17.13
CA TYR A 41 19.89 -6.28 17.28
C TYR A 41 18.89 -7.43 17.27
N GLU A 42 19.30 -8.65 16.92
CA GLU A 42 18.40 -9.81 16.71
C GLU A 42 17.59 -10.19 17.95
N ASP A 43 18.16 -10.04 19.14
CA ASP A 43 17.48 -10.40 20.39
C ASP A 43 16.40 -9.36 20.77
N THR A 44 16.58 -8.10 20.37
CA THR A 44 15.68 -6.99 20.76
C THR A 44 14.59 -6.75 19.73
N PHE A 45 14.91 -6.75 18.42
CA PHE A 45 13.97 -6.42 17.36
C PHE A 45 13.55 -7.64 16.58
N GLN A 46 12.24 -7.79 16.36
CA GLN A 46 11.65 -8.78 15.45
C GLN A 46 10.86 -8.09 14.36
N LEU A 47 11.09 -8.44 13.10
CA LEU A 47 10.31 -7.98 11.97
C LEU A 47 9.26 -9.04 11.61
N HIS A 48 8.00 -8.62 11.62
CA HIS A 48 6.88 -9.39 11.10
C HIS A 48 6.33 -8.66 9.88
N THR A 49 6.40 -9.28 8.71
CA THR A 49 5.98 -8.62 7.46
C THR A 49 5.07 -9.52 6.63
N TRP A 50 4.15 -8.89 5.90
CA TRP A 50 3.26 -9.57 4.94
C TRP A 50 3.88 -9.67 3.54
N PHE A 51 4.95 -8.91 3.26
CA PHE A 51 5.58 -8.90 1.96
C PHE A 51 7.11 -8.82 2.09
N PHE A 52 7.81 -9.73 1.42
CA PHE A 52 9.27 -9.69 1.35
C PHE A 52 9.71 -8.78 0.19
N SER A 53 9.91 -7.52 0.48
CA SER A 53 10.53 -6.54 -0.40
C SER A 53 12.03 -6.79 -0.59
N ASP A 54 12.69 -6.04 -1.46
CA ASP A 54 14.14 -6.17 -1.64
C ASP A 54 14.92 -5.93 -0.33
N PRO A 55 14.63 -4.91 0.50
CA PRO A 55 15.26 -4.79 1.82
C PRO A 55 15.06 -6.00 2.71
N THR A 56 13.82 -6.51 2.84
CA THR A 56 13.54 -7.68 3.68
C THR A 56 14.23 -8.94 3.18
N ARG A 57 14.36 -9.13 1.87
CA ARG A 57 15.13 -10.22 1.27
C ARG A 57 16.62 -10.08 1.60
N ALA A 58 17.18 -8.88 1.49
CA ALA A 58 18.57 -8.63 1.85
C ALA A 58 18.82 -8.92 3.34
N TYR A 59 17.93 -8.48 4.25
CA TYR A 59 18.04 -8.83 5.68
C TYR A 59 18.09 -10.34 5.91
N LYS A 60 17.19 -11.07 5.26
CA LYS A 60 17.08 -12.53 5.45
C LYS A 60 18.24 -13.29 4.82
N TYR A 61 18.55 -13.00 3.55
CA TYR A 61 19.44 -13.84 2.75
C TYR A 61 20.87 -13.32 2.69
N ASP A 62 21.08 -12.01 2.63
CA ASP A 62 22.43 -11.43 2.51
C ASP A 62 23.06 -11.20 3.89
N HIS A 63 22.27 -10.75 4.87
CA HIS A 63 22.74 -10.51 6.24
C HIS A 63 22.48 -11.68 7.18
N GLY A 64 21.71 -12.69 6.76
CA GLY A 64 21.44 -13.91 7.52
C GLY A 64 20.68 -13.67 8.82
N MET A 65 19.78 -12.66 8.84
CA MET A 65 18.98 -12.33 10.01
C MET A 65 17.93 -13.41 10.28
N SER A 66 17.86 -13.85 11.54
CA SER A 66 16.93 -14.90 11.98
C SER A 66 15.63 -14.38 12.58
N ASN A 67 15.59 -13.10 12.93
CA ASN A 67 14.50 -12.41 13.61
C ASN A 67 13.47 -11.77 12.65
N LEU A 68 13.30 -12.36 11.47
CA LEU A 68 12.40 -11.90 10.43
C LEU A 68 11.41 -13.00 10.08
N ASP A 69 10.12 -12.72 10.27
CA ASP A 69 9.04 -13.66 10.04
C ASP A 69 8.07 -13.15 8.97
N PHE A 70 7.68 -14.04 8.08
CA PHE A 70 6.62 -13.81 7.11
C PHE A 70 5.26 -14.14 7.73
N ILE A 71 4.29 -13.25 7.58
CA ILE A 71 2.92 -13.45 8.06
C ILE A 71 2.03 -13.77 6.86
N PRO A 72 1.62 -15.04 6.67
CA PRO A 72 0.65 -15.36 5.63
C PRO A 72 -0.73 -14.86 6.04
N ASN A 73 -1.29 -13.92 5.28
CA ASN A 73 -2.63 -13.40 5.52
C ASN A 73 -3.24 -12.84 4.23
N ASN A 74 -4.56 -12.84 4.16
CA ASN A 74 -5.27 -12.07 3.13
C ASN A 74 -5.15 -10.57 3.44
N LEU A 75 -4.72 -9.76 2.48
CA LEU A 75 -4.41 -8.35 2.72
C LEU A 75 -5.57 -7.57 3.33
N HIS A 76 -6.81 -7.84 2.93
CA HIS A 76 -7.98 -7.15 3.48
C HIS A 76 -8.26 -7.48 4.95
N MET A 77 -7.69 -8.55 5.50
CA MET A 77 -7.81 -8.94 6.90
C MET A 77 -6.54 -8.63 7.72
N ALA A 78 -5.43 -8.36 7.05
CA ALA A 78 -4.09 -8.33 7.67
C ALA A 78 -4.01 -7.40 8.90
N GLY A 79 -4.50 -6.18 8.80
CA GLY A 79 -4.46 -5.22 9.92
C GLY A 79 -5.25 -5.70 11.14
N MET A 80 -6.49 -6.13 10.92
CA MET A 80 -7.37 -6.57 12.01
C MET A 80 -6.91 -7.86 12.66
N ASP A 81 -6.61 -8.88 11.85
CA ASP A 81 -6.18 -10.18 12.36
C ASP A 81 -4.90 -10.06 13.20
N LYS A 82 -3.95 -9.25 12.72
CA LYS A 82 -2.69 -9.04 13.45
C LYS A 82 -2.89 -8.24 14.73
N ALA A 83 -3.68 -7.17 14.71
CA ALA A 83 -3.98 -6.39 15.91
C ALA A 83 -4.69 -7.23 16.98
N MET A 84 -5.64 -8.06 16.56
CA MET A 84 -6.35 -8.97 17.48
C MET A 84 -5.42 -10.04 18.06
N ALA A 85 -4.56 -10.65 17.23
CA ALA A 85 -3.62 -11.66 17.68
C ALA A 85 -2.64 -11.10 18.73
N GLU A 86 -2.07 -9.91 18.52
CA GLU A 86 -1.17 -9.29 19.49
C GLU A 86 -1.89 -8.94 20.80
N LYS A 87 -3.15 -8.50 20.75
CA LYS A 87 -3.96 -8.25 21.95
C LYS A 87 -4.30 -9.54 22.72
N GLU A 88 -4.60 -10.62 22.03
CA GLU A 88 -4.84 -11.94 22.64
C GLU A 88 -3.58 -12.49 23.34
N GLU A 89 -2.41 -12.20 22.79
CA GLU A 89 -1.12 -12.51 23.43
C GLU A 89 -0.81 -11.60 24.64
N GLY A 90 -1.58 -10.55 24.86
CA GLY A 90 -1.37 -9.58 25.93
C GLY A 90 -0.30 -8.53 25.63
N ASN A 91 0.08 -8.37 24.38
CA ASN A 91 1.04 -7.37 23.94
C ASN A 91 0.40 -5.97 23.87
N ALA A 92 1.15 -4.94 24.27
CA ALA A 92 0.77 -3.56 24.03
C ALA A 92 1.00 -3.22 22.55
N LEU A 93 0.00 -2.62 21.91
CA LEU A 93 0.05 -2.25 20.51
C LEU A 93 0.29 -0.74 20.36
N VAL A 94 1.39 -0.41 19.72
CA VAL A 94 1.73 0.97 19.33
C VAL A 94 1.57 1.12 17.84
N PHE A 95 0.69 2.04 17.41
CA PHE A 95 0.68 2.51 16.03
C PHE A 95 1.61 3.71 15.91
N TRP A 96 2.59 3.61 15.05
CA TRP A 96 3.47 4.72 14.69
C TRP A 96 3.37 4.91 13.17
N GLY A 97 2.60 5.89 12.76
CA GLY A 97 2.28 6.13 11.35
C GLY A 97 2.68 7.52 10.89
N SER A 98 2.93 7.65 9.59
CA SER A 98 3.17 8.93 8.96
C SER A 98 1.86 9.63 8.60
N ALA A 99 1.85 10.94 8.70
CA ALA A 99 0.69 11.77 8.35
C ALA A 99 1.10 13.14 7.82
N THR A 100 0.14 13.84 7.21
CA THR A 100 0.27 15.26 6.89
C THR A 100 0.36 16.11 8.16
N PRO A 101 0.80 17.37 8.09
CA PRO A 101 0.53 18.35 9.15
C PRO A 101 -0.96 18.40 9.49
N MET A 102 -1.24 18.62 10.77
CA MET A 102 -2.62 18.78 11.24
C MET A 102 -3.27 20.03 10.64
N GLN A 103 -4.51 19.90 10.17
CA GLN A 103 -5.32 21.04 9.76
C GLN A 103 -5.80 21.79 11.01
N GLU A 104 -5.26 22.97 11.25
CA GLU A 104 -5.51 23.77 12.48
C GLU A 104 -6.98 24.06 12.74
N ASN A 105 -7.77 24.30 11.69
CA ASN A 105 -9.20 24.64 11.79
C ASN A 105 -10.10 23.44 12.08
N THR A 106 -9.63 22.21 11.87
CA THR A 106 -10.44 21.00 12.03
C THR A 106 -9.88 20.01 13.05
N GLY A 107 -8.58 20.05 13.32
CA GLY A 107 -7.89 19.14 14.23
C GLY A 107 -7.62 17.75 13.61
N TYR A 108 -7.66 17.62 12.28
CA TYR A 108 -7.40 16.36 11.60
C TYR A 108 -6.02 16.32 10.96
N PHE A 109 -5.39 15.17 11.09
CA PHE A 109 -4.28 14.69 10.25
C PHE A 109 -4.86 13.89 9.09
N ASN A 110 -4.06 13.68 8.05
CA ASN A 110 -4.37 12.79 6.95
C ASN A 110 -3.26 11.75 6.80
N LEU A 111 -3.61 10.46 6.66
CA LEU A 111 -2.64 9.36 6.56
C LEU A 111 -1.87 9.36 5.23
N GLY A 112 -2.24 10.21 4.30
CA GLY A 112 -1.52 10.45 3.05
C GLY A 112 -1.71 9.33 2.05
N ILE A 113 -0.61 8.72 1.63
CA ILE A 113 -0.55 7.81 0.49
C ILE A 113 -0.77 6.33 0.83
N SER A 114 -1.14 5.99 2.06
CA SER A 114 -1.31 4.60 2.48
C SER A 114 -2.36 4.44 3.57
N ASN A 115 -3.38 3.65 3.27
CA ASN A 115 -4.40 3.24 4.23
C ASN A 115 -4.79 1.76 4.03
N VAL A 116 -3.78 0.92 3.77
CA VAL A 116 -3.99 -0.53 3.58
C VAL A 116 -4.47 -1.16 4.88
N TYR A 117 -3.77 -0.90 5.98
CA TYR A 117 -4.07 -1.38 7.33
C TYR A 117 -3.83 -0.32 8.42
N GLU A 118 -3.34 0.85 8.03
CA GLU A 118 -2.89 1.89 8.96
C GLU A 118 -4.01 2.30 9.91
N LYS A 119 -5.17 2.61 9.39
CA LYS A 119 -6.30 3.05 10.22
C LYS A 119 -6.88 1.94 11.09
N ASP A 120 -6.92 0.71 10.58
CA ASP A 120 -7.33 -0.46 11.37
C ASP A 120 -6.37 -0.72 12.54
N MET A 121 -5.06 -0.57 12.31
CA MET A 121 -4.06 -0.69 13.36
C MET A 121 -4.17 0.45 14.37
N ALA A 122 -4.31 1.70 13.90
CA ALA A 122 -4.45 2.87 14.78
C ALA A 122 -5.69 2.80 15.68
N GLU A 123 -6.84 2.35 15.15
CA GLU A 123 -8.08 2.16 15.92
C GLU A 123 -7.96 1.09 17.02
N ASN A 124 -7.03 0.16 16.85
CA ASN A 124 -6.78 -0.92 17.78
C ASN A 124 -5.56 -0.70 18.69
N ALA A 125 -4.79 0.35 18.46
CA ALA A 125 -3.59 0.64 19.22
C ALA A 125 -3.89 1.20 20.62
N ASP A 126 -3.04 0.87 21.60
CA ASP A 126 -3.05 1.45 22.94
C ASP A 126 -2.38 2.84 22.93
N ILE A 127 -1.41 3.03 22.02
CA ILE A 127 -0.70 4.30 21.83
C ILE A 127 -0.67 4.60 20.33
N VAL A 128 -1.06 5.82 19.97
CA VAL A 128 -1.01 6.33 18.60
C VAL A 128 0.01 7.44 18.49
N VAL A 129 1.04 7.23 17.69
CA VAL A 129 2.07 8.24 17.38
C VAL A 129 1.94 8.66 15.93
N MET A 130 1.76 9.95 15.68
CA MET A 130 1.75 10.52 14.33
C MET A 130 3.11 11.18 14.03
N GLU A 131 3.83 10.60 13.07
CA GLU A 131 5.04 11.20 12.50
C GLU A 131 4.64 12.12 11.36
N VAL A 132 4.63 13.41 11.64
CA VAL A 132 4.14 14.44 10.73
C VAL A 132 5.21 14.77 9.70
N ASN A 133 4.86 14.66 8.41
CA ASN A 133 5.72 15.01 7.29
C ASN A 133 5.02 16.04 6.39
N GLU A 134 5.60 17.23 6.26
CA GLU A 134 5.07 18.31 5.43
C GLU A 134 4.99 17.99 3.91
N LYS A 135 5.75 16.96 3.48
CA LYS A 135 5.77 16.51 2.09
C LYS A 135 4.70 15.48 1.76
N MET A 136 3.96 15.01 2.79
CA MET A 136 2.91 14.03 2.60
C MET A 136 1.72 14.66 1.87
N PRO A 137 1.24 14.11 0.73
CA PRO A 137 0.05 14.62 0.08
C PRO A 137 -1.21 14.37 0.92
N PHE A 138 -2.17 15.26 0.82
CA PHE A 138 -3.49 15.09 1.40
C PHE A 138 -4.38 14.28 0.45
N VAL A 139 -4.80 13.10 0.84
CA VAL A 139 -5.63 12.22 0.01
C VAL A 139 -7.03 12.07 0.61
N HIS A 140 -8.06 12.31 -0.20
CA HIS A 140 -9.45 12.17 0.25
C HIS A 140 -9.85 10.70 0.43
N GLY A 141 -10.84 10.45 1.29
CA GLY A 141 -11.35 9.11 1.54
C GLY A 141 -11.53 8.81 3.01
N ASP A 142 -11.12 7.63 3.45
CA ASP A 142 -11.13 7.24 4.87
C ASP A 142 -9.73 7.38 5.50
N THR A 143 -9.07 8.50 5.27
CA THR A 143 -7.67 8.75 5.61
C THR A 143 -7.48 9.71 6.79
N GLU A 144 -8.54 10.33 7.26
CA GLU A 144 -8.49 11.36 8.29
C GLU A 144 -8.40 10.76 9.71
N TRP A 145 -7.58 11.39 10.58
CA TRP A 145 -7.41 11.01 11.98
C TRP A 145 -7.41 12.23 12.90
N HIS A 146 -8.35 12.27 13.86
CA HIS A 146 -8.50 13.44 14.72
C HIS A 146 -7.49 13.45 15.87
N ILE A 147 -7.00 14.63 16.23
CA ILE A 147 -5.97 14.83 17.27
C ILE A 147 -6.36 14.25 18.63
N ASN A 148 -7.64 14.19 18.97
CA ASN A 148 -8.10 13.60 20.23
C ASN A 148 -7.76 12.09 20.35
N ASN A 149 -7.45 11.43 19.25
CA ASN A 149 -7.08 10.03 19.19
C ASN A 149 -5.57 9.83 18.99
N VAL A 150 -4.77 10.88 19.19
CA VAL A 150 -3.30 10.87 19.06
C VAL A 150 -2.68 10.98 20.42
N SER A 151 -1.78 10.07 20.74
CA SER A 151 -1.04 10.08 22.03
C SER A 151 0.19 10.98 21.95
N MET A 152 0.89 10.97 20.81
CA MET A 152 2.10 11.76 20.59
C MET A 152 2.22 12.20 19.12
N ILE A 153 2.85 13.35 18.93
CA ILE A 153 3.18 13.90 17.62
C ILE A 153 4.69 14.05 17.53
N VAL A 154 5.26 13.61 16.42
CA VAL A 154 6.68 13.76 16.10
C VAL A 154 6.78 14.50 14.77
N GLU A 155 7.48 15.61 14.75
CA GLU A 155 7.77 16.32 13.49
C GLU A 155 8.94 15.65 12.77
N SER A 156 8.76 15.40 11.50
CA SER A 156 9.75 14.77 10.63
C SER A 156 9.69 15.39 9.23
N SER A 157 10.78 15.34 8.51
CA SER A 157 10.82 15.82 7.11
C SER A 157 11.69 14.86 6.30
N TRP A 158 11.06 14.13 5.40
CA TRP A 158 11.71 13.19 4.48
C TRP A 158 10.98 13.15 3.14
N ASP A 159 11.72 12.81 2.10
CA ASP A 159 11.15 12.68 0.76
C ASP A 159 10.29 11.43 0.65
N ILE A 160 9.08 11.58 0.11
CA ILE A 160 8.21 10.44 -0.16
C ILE A 160 8.94 9.49 -1.12
N PRO A 161 8.97 8.17 -0.85
CA PRO A 161 9.63 7.22 -1.73
C PRO A 161 9.05 7.27 -3.14
N GLU A 162 9.93 7.22 -4.14
CA GLU A 162 9.53 7.14 -5.55
C GLU A 162 10.01 5.82 -6.16
N ILE A 163 9.17 5.22 -6.99
CA ILE A 163 9.56 4.07 -7.80
C ILE A 163 9.49 4.44 -9.29
N PRO A 164 10.51 4.05 -10.08
CA PRO A 164 10.50 4.31 -11.50
C PRO A 164 9.45 3.47 -12.22
N ILE A 165 8.92 4.01 -13.32
CA ILE A 165 8.01 3.28 -14.20
C ILE A 165 8.82 2.24 -14.97
N ALA A 166 8.45 0.96 -14.82
CA ALA A 166 9.09 -0.12 -15.57
C ALA A 166 8.64 -0.13 -17.03
N GLU A 167 9.58 -0.13 -17.96
CA GLU A 167 9.28 -0.35 -19.36
C GLU A 167 8.99 -1.84 -19.62
N PRO A 168 7.89 -2.17 -20.31
CA PRO A 168 7.53 -3.55 -20.55
C PRO A 168 8.45 -4.23 -21.56
N LYS A 169 8.80 -5.48 -21.28
CA LYS A 169 9.55 -6.36 -22.19
C LYS A 169 8.66 -6.84 -23.35
N GLU A 170 9.25 -7.45 -24.35
CA GLU A 170 8.51 -7.91 -25.53
C GLU A 170 7.47 -8.99 -25.20
N GLU A 171 7.80 -9.93 -24.33
CA GLU A 171 6.89 -10.97 -23.86
C GLU A 171 5.70 -10.37 -23.11
N GLU A 172 5.95 -9.35 -22.28
CA GLU A 172 4.92 -8.64 -21.52
C GLU A 172 3.97 -7.87 -22.45
N ARG A 173 4.47 -7.28 -23.52
CA ARG A 173 3.64 -6.62 -24.56
C ARG A 173 2.72 -7.60 -25.26
N ARG A 174 3.23 -8.78 -25.63
CA ARG A 174 2.42 -9.83 -26.27
C ARG A 174 1.34 -10.39 -25.35
N ILE A 175 1.63 -10.55 -24.06
CA ILE A 175 0.63 -10.90 -23.05
C ILE A 175 -0.45 -9.82 -22.97
N ALA A 176 -0.03 -8.55 -22.94
CA ALA A 176 -0.92 -7.41 -22.83
C ALA A 176 -1.90 -7.31 -24.05
N GLU A 177 -1.46 -7.64 -25.26
CA GLU A 177 -2.32 -7.69 -26.45
C GLU A 177 -3.50 -8.66 -26.27
N HIS A 178 -3.24 -9.85 -25.74
CA HIS A 178 -4.31 -10.83 -25.47
C HIS A 178 -5.27 -10.39 -24.37
N ILE A 179 -4.78 -9.65 -23.39
CA ILE A 179 -5.59 -9.17 -22.26
C ILE A 179 -6.48 -7.99 -22.68
N ALA A 180 -5.93 -7.03 -23.43
CA ALA A 180 -6.62 -5.80 -23.79
C ALA A 180 -7.95 -6.05 -24.55
N ASP A 181 -7.99 -7.08 -25.37
CA ASP A 181 -9.20 -7.47 -26.12
C ASP A 181 -10.33 -7.99 -25.22
N LEU A 182 -9.99 -8.53 -24.05
CA LEU A 182 -10.96 -9.05 -23.07
C LEU A 182 -11.61 -7.96 -22.22
N ILE A 183 -11.07 -6.74 -22.22
CA ILE A 183 -11.56 -5.61 -21.41
C ILE A 183 -12.62 -4.84 -22.19
N PRO A 184 -13.91 -4.85 -21.79
CA PRO A 184 -14.95 -4.09 -22.47
C PRO A 184 -14.93 -2.61 -22.06
N ASP A 185 -15.58 -1.76 -22.86
CA ASP A 185 -15.89 -0.38 -22.46
C ASP A 185 -16.73 -0.35 -21.19
N GLY A 186 -16.41 0.57 -20.29
CA GLY A 186 -17.09 0.73 -19.01
C GLY A 186 -16.69 -0.30 -17.94
N ALA A 187 -15.66 -1.12 -18.19
CA ALA A 187 -15.13 -2.03 -17.17
C ALA A 187 -14.58 -1.26 -15.97
N THR A 188 -14.75 -1.83 -14.78
CA THR A 188 -14.05 -1.40 -13.56
C THR A 188 -12.81 -2.26 -13.38
N LEU A 189 -11.64 -1.63 -13.26
CA LEU A 189 -10.36 -2.33 -13.29
C LEU A 189 -9.66 -2.32 -11.93
N GLN A 190 -9.12 -3.47 -11.57
CA GLN A 190 -7.98 -3.60 -10.66
C GLN A 190 -6.79 -4.03 -11.52
N ILE A 191 -5.71 -3.28 -11.44
CA ILE A 191 -4.49 -3.56 -12.21
C ILE A 191 -3.32 -3.53 -11.23
N GLY A 192 -2.49 -4.59 -11.26
CA GLY A 192 -1.27 -4.68 -10.46
C GLY A 192 -0.15 -3.77 -10.98
N ILE A 193 1.05 -3.96 -10.45
CA ILE A 193 2.27 -3.24 -10.85
C ILE A 193 3.15 -4.12 -11.74
N GLY A 194 4.02 -3.48 -12.53
CA GLY A 194 5.03 -4.15 -13.36
C GLY A 194 4.83 -3.94 -14.86
N GLY A 195 5.62 -4.64 -15.65
CA GLY A 195 5.66 -4.47 -17.11
C GLY A 195 4.37 -4.86 -17.80
N ILE A 196 3.74 -5.98 -17.43
CA ILE A 196 2.46 -6.43 -18.02
C ILE A 196 1.34 -5.41 -17.78
N PRO A 197 1.05 -4.98 -16.54
CA PRO A 197 0.06 -3.94 -16.27
C PRO A 197 0.29 -2.64 -17.04
N ASN A 198 1.52 -2.17 -17.13
CA ASN A 198 1.86 -0.96 -17.88
C ASN A 198 1.64 -1.16 -19.39
N ALA A 199 1.96 -2.34 -19.93
CA ALA A 199 1.72 -2.66 -21.33
C ALA A 199 0.21 -2.73 -21.64
N VAL A 200 -0.58 -3.37 -20.78
CA VAL A 200 -2.04 -3.43 -20.90
C VAL A 200 -2.62 -2.02 -20.94
N ALA A 201 -2.27 -1.17 -20.00
CA ALA A 201 -2.78 0.19 -19.94
C ALA A 201 -2.54 0.98 -21.23
N LYS A 202 -1.34 0.88 -21.82
CA LYS A 202 -1.04 1.52 -23.12
C LYS A 202 -1.97 1.03 -24.25
N LEU A 203 -2.40 -0.22 -24.22
CA LEU A 203 -3.31 -0.80 -25.22
C LEU A 203 -4.80 -0.46 -24.99
N LEU A 204 -5.15 0.08 -23.82
CA LEU A 204 -6.52 0.46 -23.49
C LEU A 204 -6.91 1.87 -23.97
N GLU A 205 -6.03 2.62 -24.60
CA GLU A 205 -6.28 4.02 -25.01
C GLU A 205 -7.50 4.19 -25.95
N HIS A 206 -7.91 3.13 -26.65
CA HIS A 206 -9.08 3.14 -27.51
C HIS A 206 -10.40 2.80 -26.79
N LYS A 207 -10.34 2.40 -25.51
CA LYS A 207 -11.51 2.07 -24.69
C LYS A 207 -12.19 3.34 -24.17
N ARG A 208 -13.40 3.18 -23.61
CA ARG A 208 -14.23 4.28 -23.14
C ARG A 208 -14.81 3.98 -21.77
N ASP A 209 -14.90 5.05 -20.95
CA ASP A 209 -15.59 5.03 -19.66
C ASP A 209 -15.10 3.96 -18.69
N LEU A 210 -13.82 3.65 -18.70
CA LEU A 210 -13.23 2.74 -17.72
C LEU A 210 -13.30 3.35 -16.32
N GLY A 211 -13.31 2.49 -15.31
CA GLY A 211 -13.30 2.86 -13.91
C GLY A 211 -12.19 2.15 -13.16
N ILE A 212 -11.79 2.69 -12.00
CA ILE A 212 -10.74 2.14 -11.14
C ILE A 212 -11.29 1.79 -9.77
N HIS A 213 -11.05 0.54 -9.35
CA HIS A 213 -11.19 0.03 -8.00
C HIS A 213 -10.03 -0.94 -7.79
N THR A 214 -8.95 -0.47 -7.20
CA THR A 214 -7.68 -1.19 -7.16
C THR A 214 -6.99 -1.00 -5.81
N GLU A 215 -6.14 -1.94 -5.42
CA GLU A 215 -5.29 -1.80 -4.25
C GLU A 215 -4.33 -0.62 -4.40
N MET A 216 -3.54 -0.62 -5.45
CA MET A 216 -2.53 0.39 -5.71
C MET A 216 -2.86 1.23 -6.94
N LEU A 217 -2.71 2.55 -6.84
CA LEU A 217 -2.73 3.47 -7.99
C LEU A 217 -1.42 3.35 -8.77
N THR A 218 -1.51 3.38 -10.10
CA THR A 218 -0.34 3.37 -11.00
C THR A 218 -0.33 4.57 -11.93
N GLU A 219 0.86 4.97 -12.41
CA GLU A 219 1.02 6.08 -13.36
C GLU A 219 0.21 5.89 -14.64
N SER A 220 0.13 4.65 -15.13
CA SER A 220 -0.62 4.34 -16.34
C SER A 220 -2.12 4.58 -16.22
N MET A 221 -2.69 4.51 -15.02
CA MET A 221 -4.09 4.88 -14.77
C MET A 221 -4.29 6.39 -14.88
N ILE A 222 -3.30 7.17 -14.44
CA ILE A 222 -3.31 8.64 -14.59
C ILE A 222 -3.22 9.01 -16.06
N ASP A 223 -2.35 8.35 -16.84
CA ASP A 223 -2.24 8.55 -18.29
C ASP A 223 -3.58 8.30 -19.00
N LEU A 224 -4.27 7.22 -18.66
CA LEU A 224 -5.58 6.89 -19.23
C LEU A 224 -6.66 7.89 -18.79
N PHE A 225 -6.58 8.41 -17.58
CA PHE A 225 -7.50 9.44 -17.11
C PHE A 225 -7.30 10.76 -17.86
N GLU A 226 -6.06 11.22 -18.03
CA GLU A 226 -5.73 12.44 -18.78
C GLU A 226 -6.16 12.34 -20.26
N LYS A 227 -6.14 11.13 -20.82
CA LYS A 227 -6.66 10.84 -22.18
C LYS A 227 -8.19 10.69 -22.25
N GLY A 228 -8.89 10.81 -21.11
CA GLY A 228 -10.35 10.68 -21.04
C GLY A 228 -10.87 9.24 -21.21
N VAL A 229 -10.00 8.23 -21.11
CA VAL A 229 -10.37 6.81 -21.18
C VAL A 229 -10.96 6.35 -19.84
N ILE A 230 -10.34 6.73 -18.73
CA ILE A 230 -10.86 6.50 -17.38
C ILE A 230 -11.71 7.71 -16.98
N THR A 231 -13.00 7.50 -16.81
CA THR A 231 -13.94 8.51 -16.33
C THR A 231 -14.52 8.18 -14.96
N ASN A 232 -14.44 6.92 -14.55
CA ASN A 232 -15.10 6.36 -13.37
C ASN A 232 -16.63 6.49 -13.38
N MET A 233 -17.25 6.96 -14.48
CA MET A 233 -18.67 7.29 -14.52
C MET A 233 -19.59 6.09 -14.65
N ARG A 234 -19.06 4.93 -15.09
CA ARG A 234 -19.83 3.68 -15.25
C ARG A 234 -19.61 2.68 -14.11
N LYS A 235 -18.83 3.03 -13.09
CA LYS A 235 -18.67 2.20 -11.89
C LYS A 235 -20.00 2.04 -11.15
N THR A 236 -20.18 0.89 -10.52
CA THR A 236 -21.30 0.64 -9.60
C THR A 236 -21.05 1.34 -8.26
N LEU A 237 -19.90 1.09 -7.63
CA LEU A 237 -19.50 1.72 -6.37
C LEU A 237 -18.64 2.97 -6.63
N TRP A 238 -18.86 4.02 -5.85
CA TRP A 238 -18.06 5.25 -5.87
C TRP A 238 -17.92 5.85 -7.28
N ARG A 239 -19.06 6.02 -7.95
CA ARG A 239 -19.11 6.61 -9.30
C ARG A 239 -18.40 7.95 -9.36
N GLY A 240 -17.57 8.15 -10.39
CA GLY A 240 -16.77 9.35 -10.58
C GLY A 240 -15.50 9.41 -9.72
N LYS A 241 -15.16 8.33 -8.99
CA LYS A 241 -13.99 8.26 -8.12
C LYS A 241 -13.05 7.13 -8.49
N PHE A 242 -11.76 7.38 -8.49
CA PHE A 242 -10.77 6.33 -8.26
C PHE A 242 -10.95 5.80 -6.84
N VAL A 243 -10.95 4.51 -6.66
CA VAL A 243 -10.92 3.86 -5.34
C VAL A 243 -9.62 3.10 -5.23
N ILE A 244 -8.81 3.45 -4.24
CA ILE A 244 -7.49 2.89 -3.99
C ILE A 244 -7.28 2.60 -2.51
N ALA A 245 -6.31 1.76 -2.16
CA ALA A 245 -5.87 1.56 -0.78
C ALA A 245 -4.51 2.22 -0.51
N PHE A 246 -3.69 2.41 -1.54
CA PHE A 246 -2.45 3.17 -1.43
C PHE A 246 -1.95 3.66 -2.79
N ALA A 247 -1.00 4.59 -2.76
CA ALA A 247 -0.27 5.08 -3.91
C ALA A 247 1.24 4.96 -3.69
N LEU A 248 1.96 4.46 -4.70
CA LEU A 248 3.42 4.44 -4.69
C LEU A 248 3.90 4.55 -6.14
N GLY A 249 4.51 5.68 -6.47
CA GLY A 249 4.88 5.99 -7.85
C GLY A 249 5.89 7.12 -7.92
N THR A 250 5.68 8.06 -8.83
CA THR A 250 6.54 9.23 -9.01
C THR A 250 5.94 10.47 -8.33
N LYS A 251 6.72 11.54 -8.28
CA LYS A 251 6.21 12.85 -7.81
C LYS A 251 4.94 13.29 -8.56
N ARG A 252 4.84 13.01 -9.87
CA ARG A 252 3.64 13.32 -10.67
C ARG A 252 2.39 12.66 -10.10
N MET A 253 2.50 11.40 -9.68
CA MET A 253 1.38 10.70 -9.04
C MET A 253 1.00 11.36 -7.71
N TYR A 254 1.98 11.74 -6.90
CA TYR A 254 1.70 12.42 -5.63
C TYR A 254 1.06 13.79 -5.84
N ASP A 255 1.52 14.56 -6.83
CA ASP A 255 0.89 15.83 -7.23
C ASP A 255 -0.54 15.62 -7.77
N PHE A 256 -0.81 14.50 -8.46
CA PHE A 256 -2.15 14.17 -8.97
C PHE A 256 -3.14 13.83 -7.87
N ILE A 257 -2.72 13.10 -6.82
CA ILE A 257 -3.62 12.69 -5.74
C ILE A 257 -3.78 13.76 -4.67
N ASP A 258 -2.84 14.71 -4.55
CA ASP A 258 -2.88 15.74 -3.52
C ASP A 258 -4.12 16.59 -3.65
N ASN A 259 -4.94 16.57 -2.61
CA ASN A 259 -6.23 17.28 -2.52
C ASN A 259 -7.17 17.06 -3.72
N ASN A 260 -7.05 15.91 -4.40
CA ASN A 260 -7.87 15.55 -5.54
C ASN A 260 -9.14 14.83 -5.10
N GLN A 261 -10.29 15.52 -5.17
CA GLN A 261 -11.59 14.93 -4.84
C GLN A 261 -12.00 13.76 -5.76
N GLY A 262 -11.35 13.58 -6.90
CA GLY A 262 -11.56 12.46 -7.82
C GLY A 262 -10.92 11.16 -7.33
N VAL A 263 -10.04 11.20 -6.34
CA VAL A 263 -9.33 10.05 -5.76
C VAL A 263 -9.80 9.81 -4.33
N PHE A 264 -10.26 8.59 -4.05
CA PHE A 264 -10.64 8.16 -2.71
C PHE A 264 -9.75 7.00 -2.27
N GLU A 265 -8.96 7.24 -1.25
CA GLU A 265 -8.18 6.21 -0.58
C GLU A 265 -9.00 5.65 0.59
N LEU A 266 -9.29 4.37 0.51
CA LEU A 266 -10.08 3.66 1.48
C LEU A 266 -9.25 2.52 2.08
N ARG A 267 -9.63 2.04 3.26
CA ARG A 267 -8.91 0.93 3.92
C ARG A 267 -8.80 -0.29 3.02
N GLY A 268 -7.66 -0.96 3.06
CA GLY A 268 -7.45 -2.21 2.33
C GLY A 268 -8.51 -3.25 2.61
N ARG A 269 -9.01 -3.31 3.85
CA ARG A 269 -10.12 -4.20 4.22
C ARG A 269 -11.44 -3.93 3.47
N TYR A 270 -11.62 -2.74 2.90
CA TYR A 270 -12.75 -2.41 2.04
C TYR A 270 -12.39 -2.62 0.57
N VAL A 271 -11.25 -2.08 0.15
CA VAL A 271 -10.84 -2.07 -1.27
C VAL A 271 -10.61 -3.50 -1.79
N ASN A 272 -10.00 -4.36 -0.97
CA ASN A 272 -9.63 -5.73 -1.33
C ASN A 272 -10.65 -6.79 -0.83
N ASP A 273 -11.76 -6.37 -0.20
CA ASP A 273 -12.80 -7.30 0.23
C ASP A 273 -13.49 -7.90 -1.00
N PRO A 274 -13.48 -9.24 -1.18
CA PRO A 274 -14.10 -9.87 -2.33
C PRO A 274 -15.60 -9.61 -2.43
N TYR A 275 -16.32 -9.42 -1.32
CA TYR A 275 -17.74 -9.07 -1.35
C TYR A 275 -17.99 -7.63 -1.78
N VAL A 276 -17.09 -6.71 -1.46
CA VAL A 276 -17.14 -5.33 -1.95
C VAL A 276 -16.78 -5.29 -3.43
N VAL A 277 -15.68 -5.93 -3.81
CA VAL A 277 -15.21 -6.00 -5.20
C VAL A 277 -16.29 -6.57 -6.12
N ALA A 278 -16.95 -7.65 -5.70
CA ALA A 278 -18.02 -8.32 -6.46
C ALA A 278 -19.26 -7.45 -6.70
N GLN A 279 -19.43 -6.33 -6.01
CA GLN A 279 -20.53 -5.39 -6.25
C GLN A 279 -20.31 -4.46 -7.44
N ASN A 280 -19.07 -4.40 -7.97
CA ASN A 280 -18.82 -3.63 -9.19
C ASN A 280 -19.18 -4.44 -10.43
N ASP A 281 -20.12 -3.94 -11.23
CA ASP A 281 -20.45 -4.51 -12.54
C ASP A 281 -19.22 -4.45 -13.45
N ASN A 282 -19.04 -5.49 -14.28
CA ASN A 282 -17.90 -5.60 -15.19
C ASN A 282 -16.53 -5.40 -14.51
N MET A 283 -16.38 -5.90 -13.30
CA MET A 283 -15.09 -5.88 -12.60
C MET A 283 -14.11 -6.83 -13.27
N ILE A 284 -12.92 -6.32 -13.60
CA ILE A 284 -11.81 -7.08 -14.18
C ILE A 284 -10.58 -6.88 -13.31
N SER A 285 -10.04 -7.99 -12.83
CA SER A 285 -8.84 -8.03 -12.00
C SER A 285 -7.68 -8.62 -12.79
N LEU A 286 -6.57 -7.88 -12.88
CA LEU A 286 -5.35 -8.25 -13.58
C LEU A 286 -4.21 -8.41 -12.60
N ASN A 287 -3.75 -9.64 -12.41
CA ASN A 287 -2.63 -9.96 -11.54
C ASN A 287 -1.61 -10.84 -12.28
N THR A 288 -0.34 -10.67 -11.94
CA THR A 288 0.75 -11.45 -12.54
C THR A 288 0.88 -12.80 -11.84
N ALA A 289 0.97 -13.86 -12.63
CA ALA A 289 1.29 -15.19 -12.16
C ALA A 289 2.80 -15.46 -12.26
N ILE A 290 3.35 -16.19 -11.29
CA ILE A 290 4.74 -16.66 -11.29
C ILE A 290 4.86 -17.89 -12.17
N SER A 291 3.92 -18.84 -12.03
CA SER A 291 3.86 -20.07 -12.84
C SER A 291 2.44 -20.59 -12.99
N VAL A 292 2.21 -21.32 -14.06
CA VAL A 292 0.98 -22.06 -14.33
C VAL A 292 1.36 -23.48 -14.75
N ASP A 293 0.77 -24.51 -14.15
CA ASP A 293 0.98 -25.88 -14.55
C ASP A 293 0.06 -26.32 -15.69
N LEU A 294 0.30 -27.50 -16.23
CA LEU A 294 -0.51 -28.04 -17.35
C LEU A 294 -1.96 -28.40 -16.96
N THR A 295 -2.29 -28.41 -15.68
CA THR A 295 -3.65 -28.64 -15.17
C THR A 295 -4.42 -27.32 -14.92
N GLY A 296 -3.76 -26.17 -15.10
CA GLY A 296 -4.34 -24.84 -14.90
C GLY A 296 -4.22 -24.31 -13.46
N GLN A 297 -3.40 -24.94 -12.60
CA GLN A 297 -3.10 -24.38 -11.29
C GLN A 297 -2.15 -23.19 -11.44
N VAL A 298 -2.45 -22.10 -10.73
CA VAL A 298 -1.71 -20.84 -10.81
C VAL A 298 -1.01 -20.56 -9.48
N VAL A 299 0.27 -20.21 -9.55
CA VAL A 299 1.06 -19.70 -8.44
C VAL A 299 1.33 -18.21 -8.68
N SER A 300 0.91 -17.35 -7.75
CA SER A 300 1.09 -15.90 -7.83
C SER A 300 1.68 -15.27 -6.56
N GLU A 301 1.88 -16.01 -5.48
CA GLU A 301 2.31 -15.46 -4.20
C GLU A 301 3.70 -15.93 -3.75
N ALA A 302 4.11 -17.12 -4.14
CA ALA A 302 5.34 -17.74 -3.62
C ALA A 302 6.10 -18.48 -4.73
N ILE A 303 7.41 -18.55 -4.58
CA ILE A 303 8.33 -19.34 -5.40
C ILE A 303 8.80 -20.53 -4.58
#